data_f320c7e0a67110d617ae22ad766840fe
#
_entry.id   f320c7e0a67110d617ae22ad766840fe
#
_cell.length_a   1.000
_cell.length_b   1.000
_cell.length_c   1.000
_cell.angle_alpha   90.00
_cell.angle_beta   90.00
_cell.angle_gamma   90.00
#
_symmetry.space_group_name_H-M   'P 1'
#
loop_
_entity.id
_entity.type
_entity.pdbx_description
1 polymer ?
#
loop_
_entity_poly.entity_id
_entity_poly.type
_entity_poly.pdbx_seq_one_letter_code
_entity_poly.pdbx_strand_id
1 'polypeptide(L)'
;MKFFKIPCLKIKNRMDTTRNQEETFYYKDEHFDQERTEKLSYHYKEIIRLLGEDTEREGLLQTPTRVAKAMQFMTQGYGQNPEEILRSALFKEDYRQMVIVKDIEIYSLCEHHMLPFVGRAHVAYIPNGYITGLSKIARVVDAYARRLQVQERLTQQIKNCIQDTLHPLGVAVVIEARHMCMMMRGVQKQNSVTTTSDFSGAFEKLATREEFIRLISTKLG
;
A
#
# COMPACT_ATOMS: atom_id res chain seq x y z
N MET A 1 8.66 -34.22 -33.46
CA MET A 1 8.93 -33.59 -32.15
C MET A 1 7.87 -34.08 -31.16
N LYS A 2 8.26 -34.92 -30.21
CA LYS A 2 7.34 -35.60 -29.28
C LYS A 2 7.24 -34.74 -28.01
N PHE A 3 6.04 -34.29 -27.69
CA PHE A 3 5.74 -33.60 -26.44
C PHE A 3 5.68 -34.62 -25.29
N PHE A 4 6.56 -34.46 -24.29
CA PHE A 4 6.49 -35.21 -23.05
C PHE A 4 5.41 -34.60 -22.14
N LYS A 5 4.36 -35.36 -21.84
CA LYS A 5 3.37 -35.05 -20.80
C LYS A 5 3.96 -35.46 -19.46
N ILE A 6 4.11 -34.49 -18.55
CA ILE A 6 4.47 -34.74 -17.14
C ILE A 6 3.15 -35.08 -16.38
N PRO A 7 3.09 -36.17 -15.62
CA PRO A 7 1.89 -36.53 -14.88
C PRO A 7 1.71 -35.69 -13.62
N CYS A 8 0.48 -35.21 -13.44
CA CYS A 8 0.02 -34.46 -12.28
C CYS A 8 0.03 -35.34 -11.02
N LEU A 9 0.93 -35.11 -10.09
CA LEU A 9 0.93 -35.74 -8.77
C LEU A 9 -0.16 -35.09 -7.90
N LYS A 10 -1.21 -35.85 -7.60
CA LYS A 10 -2.23 -35.49 -6.60
C LYS A 10 -1.62 -35.58 -5.20
N ILE A 11 -1.28 -34.44 -4.60
CA ILE A 11 -0.95 -34.34 -3.18
C ILE A 11 -2.27 -34.33 -2.40
N LYS A 12 -2.54 -35.42 -1.66
CA LYS A 12 -3.62 -35.47 -0.67
C LYS A 12 -3.26 -34.59 0.52
N ASN A 13 -3.87 -33.40 0.62
CA ASN A 13 -3.87 -32.62 1.86
C ASN A 13 -4.74 -33.32 2.90
N ARG A 14 -4.12 -33.87 3.96
CA ARG A 14 -4.80 -34.17 5.22
C ARG A 14 -5.13 -32.81 5.88
N MET A 15 -6.41 -32.48 5.93
CA MET A 15 -6.92 -31.40 6.76
C MET A 15 -6.73 -31.78 8.24
N ASP A 16 -5.88 -31.03 8.92
CA ASP A 16 -5.81 -31.01 10.38
C ASP A 16 -6.86 -29.98 10.85
N THR A 17 -7.98 -30.48 11.39
CA THR A 17 -9.19 -29.69 11.68
C THR A 17 -9.23 -29.15 13.12
N THR A 18 -8.08 -28.87 13.73
CA THR A 18 -8.01 -28.29 15.08
C THR A 18 -7.06 -27.10 15.17
N ARG A 19 -7.35 -26.03 14.44
CA ARG A 19 -6.81 -24.71 14.74
C ARG A 19 -7.97 -23.76 15.00
N ASN A 20 -8.02 -23.22 16.22
CA ASN A 20 -8.97 -22.21 16.64
C ASN A 20 -9.01 -21.04 15.66
N GLN A 21 -10.21 -20.67 15.20
CA GLN A 21 -10.46 -19.60 14.22
C GLN A 21 -10.09 -18.18 14.72
N GLU A 22 -9.64 -18.03 15.96
CA GLU A 22 -9.31 -16.72 16.55
C GLU A 22 -7.87 -16.25 16.34
N GLU A 23 -6.93 -17.13 15.93
CA GLU A 23 -5.53 -16.75 15.73
C GLU A 23 -5.18 -16.27 14.31
N THR A 24 -6.12 -16.33 13.36
CA THR A 24 -5.84 -16.03 11.94
C THR A 24 -5.82 -14.53 11.60
N PHE A 25 -6.11 -13.63 12.53
CA PHE A 25 -6.17 -12.19 12.25
C PHE A 25 -4.81 -11.49 12.15
N TYR A 26 -3.71 -12.11 12.57
CA TYR A 26 -2.40 -11.47 12.64
C TYR A 26 -1.33 -12.03 11.68
N TYR A 27 -1.54 -13.18 11.06
CA TYR A 27 -0.61 -13.70 10.05
C TYR A 27 -1.09 -13.31 8.66
N LYS A 28 -0.44 -12.31 8.03
CA LYS A 28 -0.53 -12.16 6.58
C LYS A 28 0.14 -13.38 5.96
N ASP A 29 -0.63 -14.23 5.29
CA ASP A 29 -0.07 -15.26 4.41
C ASP A 29 0.67 -14.52 3.29
N GLU A 30 2.00 -14.50 3.38
CA GLU A 30 2.85 -13.94 2.34
C GLU A 30 2.95 -14.94 1.19
N HIS A 31 2.04 -14.83 0.23
CA HIS A 31 2.10 -15.62 -1.00
C HIS A 31 3.04 -14.95 -1.99
N PHE A 32 4.18 -15.60 -2.24
CA PHE A 32 5.13 -15.18 -3.27
C PHE A 32 4.97 -16.05 -4.52
N ASP A 33 4.97 -15.40 -5.68
CA ASP A 33 5.09 -16.06 -6.96
C ASP A 33 6.50 -16.64 -7.09
N GLN A 34 6.59 -17.97 -7.14
CA GLN A 34 7.87 -18.67 -7.14
C GLN A 34 8.69 -18.39 -8.41
N GLU A 35 8.06 -18.39 -9.58
CA GLU A 35 8.73 -18.10 -10.85
C GLU A 35 9.28 -16.66 -10.87
N ARG A 36 8.48 -15.73 -10.38
CA ARG A 36 8.91 -14.32 -10.24
C ARG A 36 10.03 -14.18 -9.22
N THR A 37 9.97 -14.93 -8.11
CA THR A 37 11.02 -14.93 -7.09
C THR A 37 12.34 -15.40 -7.68
N GLU A 38 12.36 -16.48 -8.45
CA GLU A 38 13.57 -17.01 -9.09
C GLU A 38 14.16 -16.03 -10.09
N LYS A 39 13.34 -15.45 -10.97
CA LYS A 39 13.78 -14.45 -11.94
C LYS A 39 14.37 -13.20 -11.26
N LEU A 40 13.67 -12.67 -10.28
CA LEU A 40 14.16 -11.51 -9.50
C LEU A 40 15.44 -11.84 -8.75
N SER A 41 15.54 -13.02 -8.12
CA SER A 41 16.73 -13.46 -7.40
C SER A 41 17.96 -13.50 -8.32
N TYR A 42 17.80 -14.03 -9.53
CA TYR A 42 18.87 -14.04 -10.53
C TYR A 42 19.38 -12.61 -10.82
N HIS A 43 18.48 -11.67 -11.10
CA HIS A 43 18.88 -10.29 -11.38
C HIS A 43 19.49 -9.59 -10.15
N TYR A 44 18.97 -9.84 -8.95
CA TYR A 44 19.55 -9.27 -7.73
C TYR A 44 20.94 -9.82 -7.42
N LYS A 45 21.21 -11.10 -7.70
CA LYS A 45 22.56 -11.67 -7.58
C LYS A 45 23.54 -10.91 -8.50
N GLU A 46 23.14 -10.65 -9.74
CA GLU A 46 23.96 -9.88 -10.69
C GLU A 46 24.14 -8.41 -10.24
N ILE A 47 23.11 -7.77 -9.73
CA ILE A 47 23.22 -6.40 -9.18
C ILE A 47 24.25 -6.38 -8.04
N ILE A 48 24.19 -7.30 -7.08
CA ILE A 48 25.11 -7.38 -5.94
C ILE A 48 26.54 -7.53 -6.45
N ARG A 49 26.78 -8.40 -7.42
CA ARG A 49 28.10 -8.61 -8.04
C ARG A 49 28.62 -7.32 -8.72
N LEU A 50 27.74 -6.59 -9.45
CA LEU A 50 28.10 -5.34 -10.13
C LEU A 50 28.36 -4.19 -9.14
N LEU A 51 27.80 -4.25 -7.93
CA LEU A 51 28.12 -3.31 -6.85
C LEU A 51 29.51 -3.57 -6.22
N GLY A 52 30.19 -4.65 -6.61
CA GLY A 52 31.53 -4.99 -6.14
C GLY A 52 31.56 -5.94 -4.93
N GLU A 53 30.42 -6.58 -4.60
CA GLU A 53 30.31 -7.50 -3.48
C GLU A 53 30.54 -8.96 -3.90
N ASP A 54 31.09 -9.76 -2.98
CA ASP A 54 31.18 -11.21 -3.12
C ASP A 54 29.84 -11.88 -2.81
N THR A 55 29.15 -12.35 -3.84
CA THR A 55 27.85 -13.01 -3.71
C THR A 55 27.90 -14.36 -2.98
N GLU A 56 29.08 -14.95 -2.84
CA GLU A 56 29.27 -16.26 -2.20
C GLU A 56 29.58 -16.15 -0.70
N ARG A 57 29.82 -14.94 -0.18
CA ARG A 57 29.98 -14.77 1.26
C ARG A 57 28.69 -15.09 2.03
N GLU A 58 28.81 -15.73 3.19
CA GLU A 58 27.70 -16.29 3.98
C GLU A 58 26.53 -15.31 4.16
N GLY A 59 26.79 -14.05 4.48
CA GLY A 59 25.78 -13.03 4.69
C GLY A 59 24.97 -12.67 3.44
N LEU A 60 25.45 -12.95 2.23
CA LEU A 60 24.82 -12.62 0.96
C LEU A 60 24.18 -13.79 0.22
N LEU A 61 24.47 -15.04 0.61
CA LEU A 61 23.94 -16.23 -0.07
C LEU A 61 22.41 -16.21 -0.24
N GLN A 62 21.68 -15.72 0.76
CA GLN A 62 20.22 -15.65 0.74
C GLN A 62 19.67 -14.27 0.33
N THR A 63 20.54 -13.26 0.19
CA THR A 63 20.11 -11.86 -0.08
C THR A 63 19.32 -11.74 -1.38
N PRO A 64 19.71 -12.35 -2.52
CA PRO A 64 18.93 -12.25 -3.75
C PRO A 64 17.48 -12.69 -3.58
N THR A 65 17.25 -13.84 -2.94
CA THR A 65 15.92 -14.38 -2.68
C THR A 65 15.12 -13.53 -1.69
N ARG A 66 15.78 -13.04 -0.63
CA ARG A 66 15.14 -12.16 0.35
C ARG A 66 14.70 -10.85 -0.27
N VAL A 67 15.55 -10.23 -1.10
CA VAL A 67 15.20 -8.99 -1.82
C VAL A 67 14.08 -9.24 -2.82
N ALA A 68 14.11 -10.36 -3.57
CA ALA A 68 13.06 -10.73 -4.51
C ALA A 68 11.68 -10.82 -3.84
N LYS A 69 11.60 -11.46 -2.67
CA LYS A 69 10.37 -11.56 -1.87
C LYS A 69 9.96 -10.19 -1.31
N ALA A 70 10.90 -9.43 -0.75
CA ALA A 70 10.62 -8.09 -0.23
C ALA A 70 10.05 -7.17 -1.31
N MET A 71 10.60 -7.19 -2.52
CA MET A 71 10.09 -6.40 -3.63
C MET A 71 8.69 -6.82 -4.06
N GLN A 72 8.39 -8.11 -4.11
CA GLN A 72 7.02 -8.59 -4.37
C GLN A 72 6.05 -8.10 -3.31
N PHE A 73 6.42 -8.16 -2.03
CA PHE A 73 5.60 -7.64 -0.94
C PHE A 73 5.38 -6.13 -1.04
N MET A 74 6.45 -5.36 -1.27
CA MET A 74 6.39 -3.90 -1.38
C MET A 74 5.63 -3.42 -2.62
N THR A 75 5.43 -4.29 -3.62
CA THR A 75 4.71 -3.96 -4.86
C THR A 75 3.43 -4.80 -5.07
N GLN A 76 2.94 -5.47 -4.03
CA GLN A 76 1.74 -6.33 -4.09
C GLN A 76 0.46 -5.58 -4.49
N GLY A 77 0.44 -4.27 -4.34
CA GLY A 77 -0.70 -3.43 -4.72
C GLY A 77 -1.02 -3.44 -6.21
N TYR A 78 -0.09 -3.85 -7.09
CA TYR A 78 -0.39 -4.05 -8.50
C TYR A 78 -1.36 -5.20 -8.77
N GLY A 79 -1.42 -6.20 -7.88
CA GLY A 79 -2.35 -7.32 -7.94
C GLY A 79 -3.69 -7.08 -7.25
N GLN A 80 -3.93 -5.89 -6.70
CA GLN A 80 -5.14 -5.57 -5.95
C GLN A 80 -6.04 -4.61 -6.73
N ASN A 81 -7.37 -4.76 -6.55
CA ASN A 81 -8.37 -3.85 -7.08
C ASN A 81 -8.93 -2.97 -5.94
N PRO A 82 -8.51 -1.69 -5.82
CA PRO A 82 -8.95 -0.81 -4.75
C PRO A 82 -10.45 -0.52 -4.74
N GLU A 83 -11.09 -0.47 -5.91
CA GLU A 83 -12.54 -0.25 -6.02
C GLU A 83 -13.32 -1.45 -5.46
N GLU A 84 -12.92 -2.68 -5.77
CA GLU A 84 -13.52 -3.89 -5.20
C GLU A 84 -13.33 -3.96 -3.69
N ILE A 85 -12.18 -3.51 -3.18
CA ILE A 85 -11.93 -3.39 -1.73
C ILE A 85 -12.99 -2.50 -1.08
N LEU A 86 -13.28 -1.31 -1.64
CA LEU A 86 -14.32 -0.42 -1.11
C LEU A 86 -15.71 -1.05 -1.19
N ARG A 87 -16.07 -1.62 -2.35
CA ARG A 87 -17.37 -2.23 -2.60
C ARG A 87 -17.67 -3.44 -1.72
N SER A 88 -16.64 -4.13 -1.24
CA SER A 88 -16.78 -5.35 -0.42
C SER A 88 -17.39 -5.12 0.97
N ALA A 89 -17.56 -3.87 1.41
CA ALA A 89 -18.19 -3.53 2.69
C ALA A 89 -18.89 -2.18 2.62
N LEU A 90 -19.86 -2.05 1.70
CA LEU A 90 -20.75 -0.91 1.59
C LEU A 90 -21.99 -1.12 2.46
N PHE A 91 -22.36 -0.09 3.20
CA PHE A 91 -23.55 -0.08 4.04
C PHE A 91 -24.38 1.14 3.69
N LYS A 92 -25.73 0.95 3.58
CA LYS A 92 -26.65 2.05 3.43
C LYS A 92 -26.84 2.74 4.79
N GLU A 93 -26.51 4.03 4.86
CA GLU A 93 -26.59 4.80 6.10
C GLU A 93 -26.92 6.26 5.79
N ASP A 94 -27.86 6.85 6.52
CA ASP A 94 -28.20 8.27 6.38
C ASP A 94 -27.33 9.13 7.31
N TYR A 95 -26.02 8.99 7.18
CA TYR A 95 -25.02 9.80 7.85
C TYR A 95 -24.47 10.84 6.89
N ARG A 96 -24.50 12.12 7.26
CA ARG A 96 -24.15 13.25 6.37
C ARG A 96 -23.01 14.11 6.92
N GLN A 97 -22.37 13.68 8.00
CA GLN A 97 -21.22 14.36 8.55
C GLN A 97 -19.92 13.77 8.01
N MET A 98 -18.84 14.49 8.20
CA MET A 98 -17.50 14.04 7.80
C MET A 98 -17.09 12.77 8.54
N VAL A 99 -16.69 11.76 7.80
CA VAL A 99 -16.02 10.55 8.32
C VAL A 99 -14.52 10.71 8.04
N ILE A 100 -13.68 10.57 9.07
CA ILE A 100 -12.23 10.71 8.95
C ILE A 100 -11.56 9.43 9.43
N VAL A 101 -10.65 8.91 8.62
CA VAL A 101 -9.66 7.89 9.01
C VAL A 101 -8.29 8.54 8.91
N LYS A 102 -7.67 8.80 10.05
CA LYS A 102 -6.39 9.51 10.11
C LYS A 102 -5.26 8.63 10.61
N ASP A 103 -4.03 9.10 10.44
CA ASP A 103 -2.81 8.42 10.84
C ASP A 103 -2.65 7.02 10.21
N ILE A 104 -3.15 6.84 8.99
CA ILE A 104 -2.96 5.59 8.24
C ILE A 104 -1.49 5.55 7.82
N GLU A 105 -0.73 4.59 8.34
CA GLU A 105 0.67 4.42 7.98
C GLU A 105 0.82 4.07 6.51
N ILE A 106 1.78 4.69 5.83
CA ILE A 106 2.12 4.37 4.45
C ILE A 106 3.58 3.98 4.32
N TYR A 107 3.79 2.96 3.50
CA TYR A 107 5.09 2.47 3.06
C TYR A 107 5.05 2.30 1.56
N SER A 108 5.83 3.09 0.83
CA SER A 108 5.82 3.09 -0.63
C SER A 108 7.24 3.17 -1.19
N LEU A 109 7.38 2.88 -2.48
CA LEU A 109 8.64 3.01 -3.20
C LEU A 109 8.56 4.16 -4.21
N CYS A 110 9.50 5.10 -4.12
CA CYS A 110 9.64 6.16 -5.09
C CYS A 110 9.96 5.57 -6.48
N GLU A 111 9.14 5.87 -7.48
CA GLU A 111 9.32 5.30 -8.84
C GLU A 111 10.64 5.72 -9.50
N HIS A 112 11.21 6.88 -9.12
CA HIS A 112 12.44 7.39 -9.71
C HIS A 112 13.71 6.66 -9.23
N HIS A 113 13.68 6.09 -8.02
CA HIS A 113 14.88 5.56 -7.39
C HIS A 113 14.68 4.17 -6.76
N MET A 114 13.43 3.67 -6.68
CA MET A 114 13.05 2.48 -5.93
C MET A 114 13.46 2.53 -4.45
N LEU A 115 13.70 3.73 -3.91
CA LEU A 115 13.95 3.94 -2.50
C LEU A 115 12.64 4.23 -1.76
N PRO A 116 12.53 3.81 -0.48
CA PRO A 116 11.30 4.01 0.28
C PRO A 116 10.98 5.48 0.52
N PHE A 117 9.68 5.76 0.58
CA PHE A 117 9.16 6.88 1.35
C PHE A 117 8.11 6.35 2.34
N VAL A 118 8.13 6.90 3.53
CA VAL A 118 7.32 6.44 4.65
C VAL A 118 6.63 7.63 5.30
N GLY A 119 5.40 7.42 5.75
CA GLY A 119 4.64 8.51 6.32
C GLY A 119 3.24 8.11 6.76
N ARG A 120 2.32 9.06 6.68
CA ARG A 120 0.92 8.88 7.07
C ARG A 120 -0.02 9.48 6.04
N ALA A 121 -1.16 8.84 5.84
CA ALA A 121 -2.28 9.36 5.09
C ALA A 121 -3.45 9.68 6.04
N HIS A 122 -4.13 10.78 5.75
CA HIS A 122 -5.37 11.17 6.39
C HIS A 122 -6.42 11.26 5.29
N VAL A 123 -7.49 10.51 5.44
CA VAL A 123 -8.56 10.38 4.45
C VAL A 123 -9.88 10.77 5.10
N ALA A 124 -10.61 11.66 4.46
CA ALA A 124 -11.97 12.00 4.87
C ALA A 124 -12.92 11.93 3.69
N TYR A 125 -14.19 11.59 3.95
CA TYR A 125 -15.26 11.73 3.01
C TYR A 125 -16.57 12.13 3.71
N ILE A 126 -17.46 12.78 2.99
CA ILE A 126 -18.82 13.09 3.47
C ILE A 126 -19.79 12.17 2.74
N PRO A 127 -20.41 11.20 3.43
CA PRO A 127 -21.28 10.21 2.81
C PRO A 127 -22.48 10.83 2.07
N ASN A 128 -22.95 10.11 1.04
CA ASN A 128 -24.16 10.41 0.31
C ASN A 128 -25.03 9.15 0.21
N GLY A 129 -25.58 8.72 1.37
CA GLY A 129 -26.45 7.54 1.48
C GLY A 129 -25.72 6.21 1.66
N TYR A 130 -24.38 6.17 1.48
CA TYR A 130 -23.57 4.98 1.70
C TYR A 130 -22.31 5.30 2.47
N ILE A 131 -21.93 4.39 3.38
CA ILE A 131 -20.65 4.38 4.07
C ILE A 131 -19.89 3.10 3.71
N THR A 132 -18.57 3.12 3.89
CA THR A 132 -17.74 1.91 3.78
C THR A 132 -17.10 1.57 5.11
N GLY A 133 -16.76 0.30 5.31
CA GLY A 133 -16.03 -0.12 6.49
C GLY A 133 -14.68 0.64 6.61
N LEU A 134 -14.36 1.17 7.79
CA LEU A 134 -13.18 2.00 8.04
C LEU A 134 -11.88 1.31 7.60
N SER A 135 -11.79 -0.01 7.83
CA SER A 135 -10.65 -0.82 7.38
C SER A 135 -10.48 -0.86 5.86
N LYS A 136 -11.55 -0.62 5.08
CA LYS A 136 -11.48 -0.59 3.61
C LYS A 136 -10.75 0.66 3.12
N ILE A 137 -10.92 1.78 3.81
CA ILE A 137 -10.17 3.02 3.52
C ILE A 137 -8.66 2.76 3.70
N ALA A 138 -8.25 2.18 4.83
CA ALA A 138 -6.84 1.86 5.06
C ALA A 138 -6.29 0.87 4.01
N ARG A 139 -7.07 -0.15 3.63
CA ARG A 139 -6.66 -1.11 2.59
C ARG A 139 -6.53 -0.49 1.20
N VAL A 140 -7.35 0.50 0.86
CA VAL A 140 -7.22 1.25 -0.40
C VAL A 140 -5.93 2.08 -0.39
N VAL A 141 -5.63 2.74 0.72
CA VAL A 141 -4.36 3.45 0.89
C VAL A 141 -3.18 2.50 0.69
N ASP A 142 -3.20 1.32 1.35
CA ASP A 142 -2.17 0.30 1.18
C ASP A 142 -2.06 -0.19 -0.27
N ALA A 143 -3.18 -0.48 -0.93
CA ALA A 143 -3.20 -1.00 -2.30
C ALA A 143 -2.56 -0.03 -3.31
N TYR A 144 -2.71 1.27 -3.11
CA TYR A 144 -2.03 2.28 -3.93
C TYR A 144 -0.60 2.55 -3.46
N ALA A 145 -0.33 2.54 -2.15
CA ALA A 145 1.01 2.77 -1.61
C ALA A 145 1.99 1.65 -1.98
N ARG A 146 1.53 0.39 -2.02
CA ARG A 146 2.33 -0.79 -2.38
C ARG A 146 2.55 -0.91 -3.90
N ARG A 147 3.01 0.17 -4.53
CA ARG A 147 3.37 0.29 -5.95
C ARG A 147 4.60 1.18 -6.07
N LEU A 148 5.16 1.29 -7.28
CA LEU A 148 6.11 2.36 -7.58
C LEU A 148 5.34 3.66 -7.75
N GLN A 149 5.61 4.67 -6.92
CA GLN A 149 4.77 5.87 -6.80
C GLN A 149 5.57 7.18 -6.80
N VAL A 150 4.86 8.24 -7.16
CA VAL A 150 5.13 9.59 -6.67
C VAL A 150 4.02 9.99 -5.70
N GLN A 151 4.35 10.75 -4.67
CA GLN A 151 3.40 11.05 -3.58
C GLN A 151 2.17 11.80 -4.07
N GLU A 152 2.30 12.68 -5.05
CA GLU A 152 1.22 13.45 -5.66
C GLU A 152 0.21 12.53 -6.36
N ARG A 153 0.70 11.56 -7.15
CA ARG A 153 -0.15 10.57 -7.82
C ARG A 153 -0.85 9.65 -6.81
N LEU A 154 -0.13 9.21 -5.77
CA LEU A 154 -0.70 8.41 -4.68
C LEU A 154 -1.88 9.11 -4.04
N THR A 155 -1.72 10.40 -3.68
CA THR A 155 -2.76 11.23 -3.08
C THR A 155 -3.99 11.31 -3.99
N GLN A 156 -3.78 11.61 -5.27
CA GLN A 156 -4.83 11.74 -6.26
C GLN A 156 -5.57 10.42 -6.52
N GLN A 157 -4.83 9.30 -6.64
CA GLN A 157 -5.43 7.99 -6.88
C GLN A 157 -6.33 7.54 -5.73
N ILE A 158 -5.91 7.77 -4.49
CA ILE A 158 -6.73 7.46 -3.30
C ILE A 158 -8.02 8.29 -3.33
N LYS A 159 -7.90 9.63 -3.53
CA LYS A 159 -9.07 10.52 -3.60
C LYS A 159 -10.04 10.11 -4.70
N ASN A 160 -9.54 9.89 -5.92
CA ASN A 160 -10.37 9.53 -7.06
C ASN A 160 -11.06 8.19 -6.86
N CYS A 161 -10.36 7.17 -6.38
CA CYS A 161 -10.96 5.85 -6.10
C CYS A 161 -12.14 5.95 -5.13
N ILE A 162 -12.01 6.72 -4.06
CA ILE A 162 -13.10 6.92 -3.09
C ILE A 162 -14.24 7.72 -3.71
N GLN A 163 -13.93 8.79 -4.44
CA GLN A 163 -14.90 9.64 -5.10
C GLN A 163 -15.73 8.85 -6.13
N ASP A 164 -15.07 8.06 -6.97
CA ASP A 164 -15.69 7.36 -8.09
C ASP A 164 -16.42 6.08 -7.65
N THR A 165 -16.04 5.50 -6.50
CA THR A 165 -16.66 4.26 -6.02
C THR A 165 -17.83 4.51 -5.06
N LEU A 166 -17.70 5.49 -4.16
CA LEU A 166 -18.71 5.75 -3.12
C LEU A 166 -19.66 6.89 -3.50
N HIS A 167 -19.30 7.71 -4.49
CA HIS A 167 -20.03 8.92 -4.90
C HIS A 167 -20.41 9.83 -3.71
N PRO A 168 -19.47 10.11 -2.79
CA PRO A 168 -19.75 10.94 -1.63
C PRO A 168 -19.93 12.41 -2.03
N LEU A 169 -20.41 13.25 -1.13
CA LEU A 169 -20.54 14.69 -1.35
C LEU A 169 -19.18 15.40 -1.46
N GLY A 170 -18.11 14.74 -1.06
CA GLY A 170 -16.72 15.19 -1.21
C GLY A 170 -15.74 14.25 -0.55
N VAL A 171 -14.49 14.34 -0.96
CA VAL A 171 -13.35 13.59 -0.42
C VAL A 171 -12.19 14.53 -0.16
N ALA A 172 -11.45 14.26 0.91
CA ALA A 172 -10.19 14.92 1.24
C ALA A 172 -9.13 13.87 1.52
N VAL A 173 -7.95 14.03 0.93
CA VAL A 173 -6.78 13.21 1.22
C VAL A 173 -5.59 14.12 1.47
N VAL A 174 -4.88 13.89 2.59
CA VAL A 174 -3.60 14.52 2.92
C VAL A 174 -2.60 13.42 3.22
N ILE A 175 -1.42 13.52 2.64
CA ILE A 175 -0.30 12.61 2.89
C ILE A 175 0.91 13.41 3.32
N GLU A 176 1.54 12.98 4.42
CA GLU A 176 2.81 13.50 4.90
C GLU A 176 3.84 12.37 4.91
N ALA A 177 4.97 12.54 4.23
CA ALA A 177 5.98 11.50 4.15
C ALA A 177 7.42 12.03 4.11
N ARG A 178 8.34 11.17 4.55
CA ARG A 178 9.78 11.35 4.43
C ARG A 178 10.31 10.45 3.32
N HIS A 179 11.09 11.03 2.42
CA HIS A 179 11.63 10.37 1.24
C HIS A 179 13.09 9.99 1.43
N MET A 180 13.40 8.70 1.45
CA MET A 180 14.80 8.22 1.58
C MET A 180 15.65 8.68 0.39
N CYS A 181 15.07 8.85 -0.79
CA CYS A 181 15.77 9.38 -1.96
C CYS A 181 16.23 10.83 -1.80
N MET A 182 15.64 11.62 -0.89
CA MET A 182 16.07 12.96 -0.52
C MET A 182 17.00 12.98 0.69
N MET A 183 16.88 11.99 1.59
CA MET A 183 17.62 11.96 2.85
C MET A 183 19.00 11.31 2.70
N MET A 184 19.07 10.14 2.05
CA MET A 184 20.30 9.32 1.99
C MET A 184 21.27 9.76 0.89
N ARG A 185 20.80 10.45 -0.11
CA ARG A 185 21.55 10.87 -1.31
C ARG A 185 20.92 12.13 -1.92
N GLY A 186 21.53 12.64 -3.00
CA GLY A 186 21.05 13.85 -3.69
C GLY A 186 21.18 15.07 -2.79
N VAL A 187 20.07 15.68 -2.42
CA VAL A 187 20.05 16.94 -1.62
C VAL A 187 20.35 16.74 -0.14
N GLN A 188 20.31 15.50 0.37
CA GLN A 188 20.67 15.11 1.74
C GLN A 188 19.95 15.92 2.84
N LYS A 189 18.64 16.17 2.67
CA LYS A 189 17.81 16.91 3.62
C LYS A 189 17.07 15.96 4.55
N GLN A 190 17.67 15.64 5.69
CA GLN A 190 17.19 14.62 6.63
C GLN A 190 15.86 14.97 7.33
N ASN A 191 15.61 16.26 7.56
CA ASN A 191 14.41 16.72 8.27
C ASN A 191 13.28 17.14 7.32
N SER A 192 13.45 16.95 6.01
CA SER A 192 12.43 17.31 5.04
C SER A 192 11.24 16.37 5.14
N VAL A 193 10.05 16.93 5.24
CA VAL A 193 8.76 16.25 5.14
C VAL A 193 8.03 16.84 3.94
N THR A 194 7.52 15.97 3.08
CA THR A 194 6.68 16.38 1.95
C THR A 194 5.22 16.18 2.32
N THR A 195 4.42 17.23 2.17
CA THR A 195 2.96 17.15 2.34
C THR A 195 2.28 17.33 0.99
N THR A 196 1.39 16.42 0.64
CA THR A 196 0.52 16.52 -0.53
C THR A 196 -0.93 16.44 -0.11
N SER A 197 -1.80 17.17 -0.81
CA SER A 197 -3.23 17.17 -0.53
C SER A 197 -4.04 17.21 -1.81
N ASP A 198 -5.20 16.55 -1.81
CA ASP A 198 -6.19 16.63 -2.90
C ASP A 198 -7.60 16.60 -2.31
N PHE A 199 -8.48 17.44 -2.85
CA PHE A 199 -9.81 17.71 -2.35
C PHE A 199 -10.83 17.63 -3.48
N SER A 200 -12.08 17.24 -3.16
CA SER A 200 -13.20 17.28 -4.09
C SER A 200 -14.50 17.66 -3.40
N GLY A 201 -15.46 18.15 -4.16
CA GLY A 201 -16.83 18.43 -3.73
C GLY A 201 -16.90 19.38 -2.53
N ALA A 202 -17.54 18.95 -1.44
CA ALA A 202 -17.72 19.79 -0.25
C ALA A 202 -16.42 20.28 0.38
N PHE A 203 -15.28 19.58 0.18
CA PHE A 203 -13.97 19.99 0.69
C PHE A 203 -13.29 21.09 -0.15
N GLU A 204 -13.85 21.48 -1.27
CA GLU A 204 -13.42 22.66 -2.01
C GLU A 204 -13.79 23.96 -1.25
N LYS A 205 -14.82 23.88 -0.39
CA LYS A 205 -15.22 24.98 0.50
C LYS A 205 -14.19 25.13 1.61
N LEU A 206 -13.72 26.37 1.83
CA LEU A 206 -12.70 26.69 2.81
C LEU A 206 -13.06 26.22 4.23
N ALA A 207 -14.27 26.48 4.70
CA ALA A 207 -14.71 26.09 6.05
C ALA A 207 -14.64 24.58 6.30
N THR A 208 -15.08 23.77 5.32
CA THR A 208 -15.04 22.30 5.42
C THR A 208 -13.60 21.79 5.42
N ARG A 209 -12.75 22.38 4.61
CA ARG A 209 -11.33 22.07 4.54
C ARG A 209 -10.60 22.43 5.84
N GLU A 210 -10.86 23.60 6.40
CA GLU A 210 -10.28 24.03 7.68
C GLU A 210 -10.70 23.13 8.83
N GLU A 211 -11.97 22.71 8.88
CA GLU A 211 -12.46 21.75 9.86
C GLU A 211 -11.68 20.41 9.75
N PHE A 212 -11.54 19.87 8.54
CA PHE A 212 -10.76 18.67 8.29
C PHE A 212 -9.31 18.81 8.76
N ILE A 213 -8.62 19.87 8.35
CA ILE A 213 -7.22 20.12 8.73
C ILE A 213 -7.08 20.22 10.25
N ARG A 214 -8.00 20.91 10.93
CA ARG A 214 -8.00 20.99 12.39
C ARG A 214 -8.17 19.62 13.05
N LEU A 215 -9.10 18.78 12.54
CA LEU A 215 -9.36 17.45 13.11
C LEU A 215 -8.20 16.46 12.91
N ILE A 216 -7.48 16.52 11.79
CA ILE A 216 -6.30 15.68 11.59
C ILE A 216 -5.10 16.14 12.40
N SER A 217 -4.98 17.45 12.70
CA SER A 217 -3.89 18.02 13.50
C SER A 217 -4.01 17.72 15.00
N THR A 218 -5.21 17.38 15.47
CA THR A 218 -5.46 17.04 16.89
C THR A 218 -4.99 15.64 17.18
N LYS A 219 -4.09 15.45 18.14
CA LYS A 219 -3.71 14.11 18.62
C LYS A 219 -4.74 13.62 19.63
N LEU A 220 -5.11 12.34 19.53
CA LEU A 220 -5.75 11.63 20.63
C LEU A 220 -4.67 11.45 21.72
N GLY A 221 -4.91 12.01 22.87
CA GLY A 221 -3.98 11.96 24.01
C GLY A 221 -3.75 10.55 24.53
#